data_f0991a18cd0a5d9ffea3b4c5291c3bc2
#
_entry.id   f0991a18cd0a5d9ffea3b4c5291c3bc2
#
_cell.length_a   1.000
_cell.length_b   1.000
_cell.length_c   1.000
_cell.angle_alpha   90.00
_cell.angle_beta   90.00
_cell.angle_gamma   90.00
#
_symmetry.space_group_name_H-M   'P 1'
#
loop_
_entity.id
_entity.type
_entity.pdbx_description
1 polymer ?
#
loop_
_entity_poly.entity_id
_entity_poly.type
_entity_poly.pdbx_seq_one_letter_code
_entity_poly.pdbx_strand_id
1 'polypeptide(L)'
;MIPFRSQPPAPRLAEGYRLLENSQPGAEALNRLLSLMGDPPRDPERWSRVLERSLWHFSVNDPAGQLVGFVRITSDLALNANLWDLAADPGDPQERGVLLVLVHAALARLRRELGGCSISLSAPPAALEALERHGFVVDPGGIRAMGLNLVQP
;
A
#
# COMPACT_ATOMS: atom_id res chain seq x y z
N MET A 1 -9.45 -20.08 25.79
CA MET A 1 -8.90 -20.48 24.47
C MET A 1 -9.48 -19.51 23.45
N ILE A 2 -8.69 -18.58 22.95
CA ILE A 2 -9.15 -17.65 21.91
C ILE A 2 -9.18 -18.47 20.62
N PRO A 3 -10.31 -18.58 19.93
CA PRO A 3 -10.34 -19.34 18.69
C PRO A 3 -9.37 -18.67 17.71
N PHE A 4 -8.44 -19.48 17.16
CA PHE A 4 -7.65 -19.07 16.01
C PHE A 4 -8.62 -18.56 14.95
N ARG A 5 -8.68 -17.25 14.76
CA ARG A 5 -9.36 -16.70 13.60
C ARG A 5 -8.57 -17.19 12.40
N SER A 6 -9.12 -18.16 11.69
CA SER A 6 -8.58 -18.57 10.40
C SER A 6 -8.39 -17.32 9.56
N GLN A 7 -7.15 -17.09 9.12
CA GLN A 7 -6.89 -15.98 8.21
C GLN A 7 -7.78 -16.19 6.99
N PRO A 8 -8.42 -15.12 6.49
CA PRO A 8 -9.17 -15.23 5.26
C PRO A 8 -8.25 -15.78 4.16
N PRO A 9 -8.78 -16.57 3.21
CA PRO A 9 -7.97 -17.08 2.11
C PRO A 9 -7.29 -15.92 1.37
N ALA A 10 -6.06 -16.15 0.91
CA ALA A 10 -5.30 -15.15 0.18
C ALA A 10 -6.11 -14.67 -1.03
N PRO A 11 -6.32 -13.36 -1.20
CA PRO A 11 -7.00 -12.83 -2.38
C PRO A 11 -6.19 -13.13 -3.64
N ARG A 12 -6.88 -13.30 -4.76
CA ARG A 12 -6.26 -13.57 -6.05
C ARG A 12 -6.53 -12.41 -7.00
N LEU A 13 -5.51 -12.06 -7.77
CA LEU A 13 -5.68 -11.15 -8.91
C LEU A 13 -6.44 -11.85 -10.04
N ALA A 14 -7.16 -11.06 -10.84
CA ALA A 14 -7.74 -11.52 -12.09
C ALA A 14 -6.64 -12.00 -13.08
N GLU A 15 -7.03 -12.80 -14.04
CA GLU A 15 -6.10 -13.32 -15.06
C GLU A 15 -5.35 -12.19 -15.78
N GLY A 16 -4.05 -12.38 -15.97
CA GLY A 16 -3.16 -11.42 -16.63
C GLY A 16 -2.62 -10.30 -15.72
N TYR A 17 -3.21 -10.06 -14.56
CA TYR A 17 -2.66 -9.13 -13.58
C TYR A 17 -1.48 -9.75 -12.83
N ARG A 18 -0.49 -8.93 -12.48
CA ARG A 18 0.72 -9.39 -11.80
C ARG A 18 1.02 -8.56 -10.57
N LEU A 19 1.23 -9.25 -9.45
CA LEU A 19 1.80 -8.67 -8.23
C LEU A 19 3.32 -8.77 -8.31
N LEU A 20 3.99 -7.65 -8.12
CA LEU A 20 5.45 -7.54 -8.13
C LEU A 20 5.93 -6.97 -6.79
N GLU A 21 7.00 -7.54 -6.26
CA GLU A 21 7.63 -7.08 -5.02
C GLU A 21 8.98 -6.43 -5.36
N ASN A 22 9.20 -5.21 -4.86
CA ASN A 22 10.42 -4.44 -5.04
C ASN A 22 10.87 -4.29 -6.52
N SER A 23 9.90 -4.17 -7.41
CA SER A 23 10.14 -4.13 -8.88
C SER A 23 10.63 -2.78 -9.40
N GLN A 24 10.69 -1.75 -8.56
CA GLN A 24 11.07 -0.38 -8.91
C GLN A 24 10.28 0.18 -10.10
N PRO A 25 8.99 0.46 -9.94
CA PRO A 25 8.19 1.07 -10.99
C PRO A 25 8.76 2.44 -11.36
N GLY A 26 8.65 2.81 -12.64
CA GLY A 26 9.15 4.08 -13.13
C GLY A 26 8.42 5.29 -12.52
N ALA A 27 9.12 6.41 -12.41
CA ALA A 27 8.56 7.64 -11.85
C ALA A 27 7.32 8.13 -12.61
N GLU A 28 7.30 8.00 -13.92
CA GLU A 28 6.14 8.38 -14.74
C GLU A 28 4.91 7.54 -14.40
N ALA A 29 5.07 6.22 -14.27
CA ALA A 29 3.98 5.32 -13.90
C ALA A 29 3.45 5.61 -12.49
N LEU A 30 4.33 5.86 -11.52
CA LEU A 30 3.96 6.24 -10.17
C LEU A 30 3.22 7.58 -10.14
N ASN A 31 3.74 8.59 -10.83
CA ASN A 31 3.09 9.90 -10.93
C ASN A 31 1.70 9.79 -11.57
N ARG A 32 1.57 9.00 -12.64
CA ARG A 32 0.27 8.76 -13.26
C ARG A 32 -0.72 8.14 -12.27
N LEU A 33 -0.34 7.06 -11.61
CA LEU A 33 -1.22 6.36 -10.66
C LEU A 33 -1.60 7.26 -9.47
N LEU A 34 -0.62 7.91 -8.84
CA LEU A 34 -0.87 8.68 -7.63
C LEU A 34 -1.55 10.02 -7.91
N SER A 35 -1.42 10.57 -9.12
CA SER A 35 -2.19 11.74 -9.53
C SER A 35 -3.70 11.49 -9.52
N LEU A 36 -4.12 10.24 -9.76
CA LEU A 36 -5.53 9.84 -9.64
C LEU A 36 -6.04 9.88 -8.19
N MET A 37 -5.12 9.86 -7.22
CA MET A 37 -5.41 10.04 -5.79
C MET A 37 -5.27 11.50 -5.33
N GLY A 38 -4.93 12.41 -6.23
CA GLY A 38 -4.75 13.83 -5.93
C GLY A 38 -3.32 14.23 -5.55
N ASP A 39 -2.36 13.34 -5.66
CA ASP A 39 -0.97 13.63 -5.35
C ASP A 39 -0.28 14.41 -6.48
N PRO A 40 0.52 15.44 -6.16
CA PRO A 40 1.31 16.13 -7.17
C PRO A 40 2.42 15.24 -7.73
N PRO A 41 2.80 15.45 -9.01
CA PRO A 41 3.90 14.71 -9.59
C PRO A 41 5.22 15.03 -8.89
N ARG A 42 6.10 14.03 -8.79
CA ARG A 42 7.43 14.13 -8.21
C ARG A 42 8.48 13.78 -9.26
N ASP A 43 9.65 14.42 -9.16
CA ASP A 43 10.75 14.12 -10.07
C ASP A 43 11.32 12.71 -9.90
N PRO A 44 11.99 12.16 -10.93
CA PRO A 44 12.53 10.81 -10.89
C PRO A 44 13.55 10.55 -9.77
N GLU A 45 14.40 11.52 -9.45
CA GLU A 45 15.40 11.40 -8.38
C GLU A 45 14.73 11.29 -7.02
N ARG A 46 13.64 12.04 -6.82
CA ARG A 46 12.86 11.98 -5.59
C ARG A 46 12.21 10.61 -5.42
N TRP A 47 11.63 10.05 -6.48
CA TRP A 47 11.10 8.69 -6.46
C TRP A 47 12.17 7.64 -6.19
N SER A 48 13.34 7.76 -6.82
CA SER A 48 14.46 6.85 -6.57
C SER A 48 14.82 6.80 -5.09
N ARG A 49 15.00 7.98 -4.48
CA ARG A 49 15.29 8.07 -3.03
C ARG A 49 14.18 7.50 -2.15
N VAL A 50 12.93 7.71 -2.51
CA VAL A 50 11.76 7.17 -1.77
C VAL A 50 11.79 5.65 -1.81
N LEU A 51 11.97 5.04 -2.98
CA LEU A 51 12.00 3.59 -3.14
C LEU A 51 13.20 2.95 -2.45
N GLU A 52 14.39 3.54 -2.55
CA GLU A 52 15.59 3.07 -1.86
C GLU A 52 15.46 3.07 -0.34
N ARG A 53 14.74 4.06 0.21
CA ARG A 53 14.53 4.21 1.65
C ARG A 53 13.28 3.53 2.18
N SER A 54 12.44 3.00 1.32
CA SER A 54 11.33 2.15 1.71
C SER A 54 11.84 0.74 2.00
N LEU A 55 11.31 0.13 3.04
CA LEU A 55 11.72 -1.23 3.42
C LEU A 55 11.35 -2.23 2.32
N TRP A 56 10.10 -2.17 1.89
CA TRP A 56 9.56 -2.96 0.78
C TRP A 56 8.49 -2.14 0.05
N HIS A 57 8.24 -2.51 -1.21
CA HIS A 57 7.08 -2.02 -1.95
C HIS A 57 6.51 -3.11 -2.84
N PHE A 58 5.22 -3.00 -3.09
CA PHE A 58 4.47 -3.91 -3.95
C PHE A 58 3.77 -3.11 -5.04
N SER A 59 3.76 -3.68 -6.22
CA SER A 59 3.11 -3.10 -7.40
C SER A 59 2.19 -4.12 -8.02
N VAL A 60 1.10 -3.66 -8.63
CA VAL A 60 0.25 -4.49 -9.48
C VAL A 60 0.23 -3.88 -10.86
N ASN A 61 0.54 -4.71 -11.86
CA ASN A 61 0.39 -4.35 -13.26
C ASN A 61 -0.81 -5.08 -13.86
N ASP A 62 -1.52 -4.39 -14.74
CA ASP A 62 -2.62 -4.97 -15.52
C ASP A 62 -2.09 -5.89 -16.66
N PRO A 63 -2.98 -6.55 -17.42
CA PRO A 63 -2.56 -7.41 -18.53
C PRO A 63 -1.75 -6.70 -19.63
N ALA A 64 -1.89 -5.38 -19.76
CA ALA A 64 -1.13 -4.57 -20.72
C ALA A 64 0.24 -4.12 -20.15
N GLY A 65 0.54 -4.46 -18.90
CA GLY A 65 1.77 -4.05 -18.23
C GLY A 65 1.72 -2.67 -17.58
N GLN A 66 0.56 -2.03 -17.53
CA GLN A 66 0.39 -0.73 -16.90
C GLN A 66 0.32 -0.88 -15.38
N LEU A 67 1.00 0.00 -14.65
CA LEU A 67 0.90 0.08 -13.18
C LEU A 67 -0.50 0.52 -12.77
N VAL A 68 -1.23 -0.35 -12.09
CA VAL A 68 -2.60 -0.08 -11.62
C VAL A 68 -2.76 -0.16 -10.10
N GLY A 69 -1.70 -0.55 -9.39
CA GLY A 69 -1.71 -0.58 -7.94
C GLY A 69 -0.31 -0.44 -7.35
N PHE A 70 -0.23 0.18 -6.17
CA PHE A 70 1.03 0.40 -5.48
C PHE A 70 0.82 0.52 -3.97
N VAL A 71 1.82 0.10 -3.20
CA VAL A 71 1.97 0.38 -1.77
C VAL A 71 3.45 0.25 -1.41
N ARG A 72 3.94 1.10 -0.53
CA ARG A 72 5.28 0.98 0.05
C ARG A 72 5.21 0.96 1.58
N ILE A 73 6.24 0.41 2.19
CA ILE A 73 6.33 0.18 3.62
C ILE A 73 7.60 0.83 4.15
N THR A 74 7.48 1.57 5.25
CA THR A 74 8.59 2.05 6.06
C THR A 74 8.48 1.50 7.46
N SER A 75 9.60 1.35 8.16
CA SER A 75 9.63 0.81 9.53
C SER A 75 10.89 1.23 10.26
N ASP A 76 10.81 1.32 11.58
CA ASP A 76 11.96 1.37 12.48
C ASP A 76 12.54 -0.03 12.77
N LEU A 77 11.94 -1.08 12.22
CA LEU A 77 12.29 -2.49 12.39
C LEU A 77 12.12 -3.04 13.82
N ALA A 78 11.45 -2.31 14.69
CA ALA A 78 11.29 -2.67 16.09
C ALA A 78 9.87 -2.48 16.62
N LEU A 79 9.32 -1.29 16.52
CA LEU A 79 8.04 -0.93 17.12
C LEU A 79 6.94 -0.64 16.10
N ASN A 80 7.30 0.00 15.00
CA ASN A 80 6.32 0.57 14.08
C ASN A 80 6.62 0.23 12.63
N ALA A 81 5.55 0.05 11.86
CA ALA A 81 5.59 0.05 10.41
C ALA A 81 4.45 0.92 9.87
N ASN A 82 4.68 1.55 8.73
CA ASN A 82 3.70 2.39 8.08
C ASN A 82 3.51 1.96 6.62
N LEU A 83 2.27 1.95 6.18
CA LEU A 83 1.93 1.82 4.77
C LEU A 83 1.78 3.23 4.17
N TRP A 84 2.39 3.44 3.01
CA TRP A 84 2.35 4.69 2.28
C TRP A 84 1.92 4.48 0.84
N ASP A 85 1.32 5.49 0.27
CA ASP A 85 0.97 5.53 -1.16
C ASP A 85 0.12 4.33 -1.61
N LEU A 86 -0.70 3.79 -0.71
CA LEU A 86 -1.64 2.71 -1.05
C LEU A 86 -2.67 3.24 -2.03
N ALA A 87 -2.59 2.76 -3.26
CA ALA A 87 -3.44 3.22 -4.34
C ALA A 87 -3.76 2.09 -5.32
N ALA A 88 -4.95 2.16 -5.91
CA ALA A 88 -5.31 1.43 -7.12
C ALA A 88 -5.97 2.38 -8.10
N ASP A 89 -5.80 2.13 -9.39
CA ASP A 89 -6.40 2.95 -10.44
C ASP A 89 -7.93 2.84 -10.36
N PRO A 90 -8.66 3.94 -10.08
CA PRO A 90 -10.11 3.91 -9.96
C PRO A 90 -10.82 3.63 -11.29
N GLY A 91 -10.13 3.78 -12.42
CA GLY A 91 -10.62 3.41 -13.74
C GLY A 91 -10.43 1.93 -14.09
N ASP A 92 -9.68 1.18 -13.28
CA ASP A 92 -9.46 -0.23 -13.51
C ASP A 92 -10.63 -1.06 -12.97
N PRO A 93 -11.18 -2.01 -13.75
CA PRO A 93 -12.30 -2.83 -13.30
C PRO A 93 -11.96 -3.73 -12.11
N GLN A 94 -10.69 -3.95 -11.82
CA GLN A 94 -10.20 -4.76 -10.70
C GLN A 94 -9.71 -3.93 -9.51
N GLU A 95 -10.00 -2.64 -9.43
CA GLU A 95 -9.56 -1.73 -8.35
C GLU A 95 -9.68 -2.38 -6.96
N ARG A 96 -10.86 -2.92 -6.65
CA ARG A 96 -11.12 -3.56 -5.36
C ARG A 96 -10.22 -4.78 -5.12
N GLY A 97 -10.06 -5.63 -6.12
CA GLY A 97 -9.20 -6.82 -6.05
C GLY A 97 -7.73 -6.45 -5.92
N VAL A 98 -7.31 -5.42 -6.61
CA VAL A 98 -5.93 -4.88 -6.53
C VAL A 98 -5.63 -4.38 -5.11
N LEU A 99 -6.52 -3.60 -4.51
CA LEU A 99 -6.36 -3.13 -3.13
C LEU A 99 -6.30 -4.29 -2.12
N LEU A 100 -7.18 -5.28 -2.26
CA LEU A 100 -7.18 -6.46 -1.39
C LEU A 100 -5.84 -7.21 -1.46
N VAL A 101 -5.31 -7.41 -2.66
CA VAL A 101 -4.04 -8.12 -2.86
C VAL A 101 -2.87 -7.32 -2.31
N LEU A 102 -2.83 -6.00 -2.53
CA LEU A 102 -1.77 -5.14 -2.01
C LEU A 102 -1.72 -5.14 -0.48
N VAL A 103 -2.86 -4.97 0.17
CA VAL A 103 -2.96 -5.00 1.64
C VAL A 103 -2.57 -6.37 2.17
N HIS A 104 -3.05 -7.44 1.55
CA HIS A 104 -2.69 -8.81 1.94
C HIS A 104 -1.19 -9.07 1.83
N ALA A 105 -0.58 -8.72 0.70
CA ALA A 105 0.85 -8.92 0.45
C ALA A 105 1.72 -8.13 1.46
N ALA A 106 1.39 -6.86 1.68
CA ALA A 106 2.08 -6.03 2.66
C ALA A 106 2.01 -6.62 4.07
N LEU A 107 0.82 -7.01 4.53
CA LEU A 107 0.63 -7.59 5.85
C LEU A 107 1.26 -8.97 5.99
N ALA A 108 1.20 -9.82 4.97
CA ALA A 108 1.84 -11.13 5.00
C ALA A 108 3.36 -10.99 5.20
N ARG A 109 3.99 -10.02 4.50
CA ARG A 109 5.40 -9.73 4.66
C ARG A 109 5.71 -9.18 6.07
N LEU A 110 4.94 -8.21 6.53
CA LEU A 110 5.11 -7.62 7.86
C LEU A 110 4.96 -8.64 8.98
N ARG A 111 3.97 -9.50 8.92
CA ARG A 111 3.77 -10.56 9.93
C ARG A 111 4.92 -11.54 9.97
N ARG A 112 5.48 -11.88 8.83
CA ARG A 112 6.61 -12.81 8.74
C ARG A 112 7.92 -12.22 9.25
N GLU A 113 8.20 -10.95 8.91
CA GLU A 113 9.50 -10.32 9.15
C GLU A 113 9.52 -9.44 10.41
N LEU A 114 8.39 -8.83 10.76
CA LEU A 114 8.27 -7.81 11.81
C LEU A 114 7.09 -8.08 12.75
N GLY A 115 6.89 -9.34 13.13
CA GLY A 115 5.86 -9.69 14.10
C GLY A 115 6.01 -8.89 15.38
N GLY A 116 4.90 -8.33 15.87
CA GLY A 116 4.87 -7.48 17.07
C GLY A 116 4.92 -5.98 16.81
N CYS A 117 5.21 -5.53 15.58
CA CYS A 117 5.11 -4.12 15.23
C CYS A 117 3.65 -3.64 15.18
N SER A 118 3.44 -2.39 15.55
CA SER A 118 2.21 -1.67 15.29
C SER A 118 2.23 -1.12 13.86
N ILE A 119 1.13 -1.30 13.13
CA ILE A 119 1.03 -0.87 11.74
C ILE A 119 0.00 0.24 11.63
N SER A 120 0.36 1.35 10.98
CA SER A 120 -0.53 2.47 10.76
C SER A 120 -0.43 3.03 9.34
N LEU A 121 -1.48 3.72 8.92
CA LEU A 121 -1.52 4.45 7.65
C LEU A 121 -2.61 5.53 7.68
N SER A 122 -2.46 6.50 6.79
CA SER A 122 -3.56 7.37 6.39
C SER A 122 -4.28 6.70 5.21
N ALA A 123 -5.44 6.11 5.48
CA ALA A 123 -6.13 5.27 4.51
C ALA A 123 -6.92 6.11 3.50
N PRO A 124 -6.73 5.89 2.18
CA PRO A 124 -7.62 6.46 1.18
C PRO A 124 -9.01 5.81 1.28
N PRO A 125 -10.11 6.54 1.00
CA PRO A 125 -11.47 6.00 1.13
C PRO A 125 -11.69 4.67 0.40
N ALA A 126 -11.15 4.52 -0.80
CA ALA A 126 -11.29 3.30 -1.60
C ALA A 126 -10.65 2.05 -0.95
N ALA A 127 -9.67 2.23 -0.07
CA ALA A 127 -8.96 1.14 0.58
C ALA A 127 -9.56 0.71 1.92
N LEU A 128 -10.54 1.44 2.47
CA LEU A 128 -11.10 1.16 3.80
C LEU A 128 -11.63 -0.26 3.93
N GLU A 129 -12.38 -0.73 2.96
CA GLU A 129 -12.92 -2.10 2.98
C GLU A 129 -11.80 -3.16 3.02
N ALA A 130 -10.77 -3.01 2.17
CA ALA A 130 -9.65 -3.93 2.13
C ALA A 130 -8.88 -3.95 3.45
N LEU A 131 -8.68 -2.78 4.05
CA LEU A 131 -7.99 -2.64 5.33
C LEU A 131 -8.79 -3.23 6.48
N GLU A 132 -10.08 -2.93 6.57
CA GLU A 132 -10.98 -3.45 7.61
C GLU A 132 -11.09 -4.98 7.54
N ARG A 133 -11.14 -5.56 6.35
CA ARG A 133 -11.12 -7.02 6.15
C ARG A 133 -9.84 -7.67 6.69
N HIS A 134 -8.74 -6.93 6.74
CA HIS A 134 -7.47 -7.39 7.27
C HIS A 134 -7.25 -7.02 8.75
N GLY A 135 -8.26 -6.46 9.42
CA GLY A 135 -8.25 -6.19 10.85
C GLY A 135 -7.83 -4.78 11.25
N PHE A 136 -7.67 -3.87 10.29
CA PHE A 136 -7.47 -2.45 10.62
C PHE A 136 -8.74 -1.84 11.21
N VAL A 137 -8.55 -0.91 12.13
CA VAL A 137 -9.61 -0.19 12.82
C VAL A 137 -9.45 1.30 12.55
N VAL A 138 -10.54 1.97 12.22
CA VAL A 138 -10.56 3.42 12.03
C VAL A 138 -10.41 4.12 13.38
N ASP A 139 -9.54 5.13 13.44
CA ASP A 139 -9.31 5.95 14.63
C ASP A 139 -9.17 5.13 15.95
N PRO A 140 -8.24 4.18 16.04
CA PRO A 140 -8.11 3.32 17.19
C PRO A 140 -7.86 4.14 18.48
N GLY A 141 -8.70 3.96 19.50
CA GLY A 141 -8.60 4.72 20.75
C GLY A 141 -8.82 6.23 20.61
N GLY A 142 -9.50 6.69 19.57
CA GLY A 142 -9.77 8.11 19.31
C GLY A 142 -8.60 8.88 18.70
N ILE A 143 -7.53 8.19 18.29
CA ILE A 143 -6.39 8.81 17.59
C ILE A 143 -6.84 9.28 16.20
N ARG A 144 -6.52 10.53 15.86
CA ARG A 144 -6.84 11.14 14.57
C ARG A 144 -5.60 11.30 13.72
N ALA A 145 -5.74 11.05 12.42
CA ALA A 145 -4.71 11.39 11.45
C ALA A 145 -4.61 12.92 11.31
N MET A 146 -3.40 13.43 11.33
CA MET A 146 -3.10 14.85 11.11
C MET A 146 -1.99 14.96 10.08
N GLY A 147 -2.06 15.97 9.22
CA GLY A 147 -1.08 16.18 8.16
C GLY A 147 -0.66 17.63 8.06
N LEU A 148 0.60 17.85 7.71
CA LEU A 148 1.17 19.14 7.36
C LEU A 148 2.15 18.94 6.21
N ASN A 149 1.97 19.68 5.13
CA ASN A 149 2.92 19.71 4.03
C ASN A 149 3.92 20.87 4.24
N LEU A 150 5.20 20.52 4.29
CA LEU A 150 6.23 21.55 4.35
C LEU A 150 6.48 22.13 2.95
N VAL A 151 6.34 23.43 2.83
CA VAL A 151 6.67 24.15 1.61
C VAL A 151 8.18 24.26 1.50
N GLN A 152 8.73 24.01 0.32
CA GLN A 152 10.17 24.28 0.10
C GLN A 152 10.41 25.78 0.16
N PRO A 153 11.47 26.23 0.84
CA PRO A 153 11.83 27.63 0.93
C PRO A 153 12.25 28.20 -0.45
#